data_b007212c4879170474b9f26512f9b5ea
#
_entry.id   b007212c4879170474b9f26512f9b5ea
#
_cell.length_a   1.000
_cell.length_b   1.000
_cell.length_c   1.000
_cell.angle_alpha   90.00
_cell.angle_beta   90.00
_cell.angle_gamma   90.00
#
_symmetry.space_group_name_H-M   'P 1'
#
loop_
_entity.id
_entity.type
_entity.pdbx_description
1 polymer ?
#
loop_
_entity_poly.entity_id
_entity_poly.type
_entity_poly.pdbx_seq_one_letter_code
_entity_poly.pdbx_strand_id
1 'polypeptide(L)'
;MPSSSPDEVKILPAYTLAEAARYVGVSERTLRTWFRGGPAQSTIKGAFRRAAVKPILPTEAGPREPLSFLDLIEAHVLFSLRKSYKFPMAKVRVAMEYLATFGDDLTALAREDFFHDHGDIYLGRDRRLLSLTERGQMADKTILESGLHQITYGSDGYANEFYPLFNNAPQRDFVINPAVNYGYISIAKKGIGADALAARYQAGEKMSDIAQDCGLSLEDVVESIRWHDRLAA
;
A
#
# COMPACT_ATOMS: atom_id res chain seq x y z
N MET A 1 -24.38 4.26 -10.74
CA MET A 1 -23.23 4.79 -11.48
C MET A 1 -22.56 3.60 -12.13
N PRO A 2 -22.15 3.61 -13.41
CA PRO A 2 -21.36 2.52 -13.96
C PRO A 2 -20.07 2.43 -13.17
N SER A 3 -19.69 1.22 -12.71
CA SER A 3 -18.39 0.98 -12.11
C SER A 3 -17.36 1.17 -13.23
N SER A 4 -16.61 2.27 -13.21
CA SER A 4 -15.46 2.42 -14.10
C SER A 4 -14.44 1.35 -13.74
N SER A 5 -13.89 0.67 -14.74
CA SER A 5 -12.75 -0.20 -14.53
C SER A 5 -11.50 0.66 -14.24
N PRO A 6 -10.55 0.18 -13.44
CA PRO A 6 -9.29 0.90 -13.23
C PRO A 6 -8.50 0.98 -14.53
N ASP A 7 -7.68 2.01 -14.69
CA ASP A 7 -6.72 2.09 -15.79
C ASP A 7 -5.82 0.85 -15.79
N GLU A 8 -5.58 0.26 -16.98
CA GLU A 8 -4.81 -0.98 -17.12
C GLU A 8 -3.44 -0.92 -16.45
N VAL A 9 -2.76 0.23 -16.50
CA VAL A 9 -1.44 0.40 -15.89
C VAL A 9 -1.44 0.17 -14.38
N LYS A 10 -2.59 0.37 -13.70
CA LYS A 10 -2.72 0.20 -12.24
C LYS A 10 -2.80 -1.26 -11.81
N ILE A 11 -3.22 -2.14 -12.72
CA ILE A 11 -3.37 -3.59 -12.46
C ILE A 11 -2.21 -4.42 -13.01
N LEU A 12 -1.31 -3.81 -13.77
CA LEU A 12 -0.14 -4.54 -14.28
C LEU A 12 0.79 -4.97 -13.13
N PRO A 13 1.36 -6.18 -13.20
CA PRO A 13 2.36 -6.65 -12.25
C PRO A 13 3.60 -5.75 -12.26
N ALA A 14 3.95 -5.15 -11.13
CA ALA A 14 5.05 -4.20 -11.02
C ALA A 14 6.00 -4.45 -9.83
N TYR A 15 5.48 -4.94 -8.70
CA TYR A 15 6.22 -4.99 -7.45
C TYR A 15 6.44 -6.42 -6.97
N THR A 16 7.67 -6.79 -6.68
CA THR A 16 7.95 -8.02 -5.92
C THR A 16 7.34 -7.90 -4.51
N LEU A 17 7.10 -9.05 -3.86
CA LEU A 17 6.62 -9.03 -2.46
C LEU A 17 7.59 -8.29 -1.52
N ALA A 18 8.90 -8.37 -1.80
CA ALA A 18 9.91 -7.69 -1.00
C ALA A 18 9.83 -6.16 -1.15
N GLU A 19 9.73 -5.65 -2.38
CA GLU A 19 9.58 -4.22 -2.65
C GLU A 19 8.27 -3.68 -2.06
N ALA A 20 7.14 -4.32 -2.33
CA ALA A 20 5.86 -3.93 -1.79
C ALA A 20 5.87 -3.91 -0.24
N ALA A 21 6.50 -4.90 0.39
CA ALA A 21 6.64 -4.95 1.85
C ALA A 21 7.42 -3.75 2.42
N ARG A 22 8.46 -3.32 1.71
CA ARG A 22 9.27 -2.15 2.10
C ARG A 22 8.48 -0.85 1.94
N TYR A 23 7.74 -0.69 0.84
CA TYR A 23 6.88 0.48 0.63
C TYR A 23 5.77 0.58 1.68
N VAL A 24 5.13 -0.54 2.01
CA VAL A 24 4.06 -0.60 3.02
C VAL A 24 4.62 -0.49 4.45
N GLY A 25 5.86 -0.89 4.69
CA GLY A 25 6.48 -0.89 6.01
C GLY A 25 6.13 -2.13 6.85
N VAL A 26 5.95 -3.29 6.21
CA VAL A 26 5.70 -4.59 6.84
C VAL A 26 6.79 -5.59 6.48
N SER A 27 6.85 -6.74 7.17
CA SER A 27 7.74 -7.81 6.73
C SER A 27 7.20 -8.50 5.47
N GLU A 28 8.08 -8.96 4.58
CA GLU A 28 7.70 -9.74 3.41
C GLU A 28 6.84 -10.96 3.79
N ARG A 29 7.16 -11.61 4.91
CA ARG A 29 6.37 -12.73 5.44
C ARG A 29 4.93 -12.31 5.76
N THR A 30 4.73 -11.12 6.33
CA THR A 30 3.40 -10.59 6.61
C THR A 30 2.63 -10.38 5.33
N LEU A 31 3.24 -9.69 4.35
CA LEU A 31 2.63 -9.40 3.08
C LEU A 31 2.31 -10.68 2.30
N ARG A 32 3.23 -11.63 2.28
CA ARG A 32 3.02 -12.97 1.70
C ARG A 32 1.81 -13.66 2.32
N THR A 33 1.64 -13.58 3.64
CA THR A 33 0.49 -14.17 4.32
C THR A 33 -0.81 -13.49 3.93
N TRP A 34 -0.78 -12.18 3.70
CA TRP A 34 -1.98 -11.43 3.30
C TRP A 34 -2.46 -11.81 1.90
N PHE A 35 -1.56 -11.94 0.93
CA PHE A 35 -1.90 -12.23 -0.47
C PHE A 35 -1.91 -13.72 -0.83
N ARG A 36 -1.09 -14.54 -0.19
CA ARG A 36 -0.89 -15.95 -0.54
C ARG A 36 -1.38 -16.93 0.53
N GLY A 37 -1.70 -16.41 1.71
CA GLY A 37 -1.95 -17.25 2.87
C GLY A 37 -0.65 -17.91 3.36
N GLY A 38 -0.79 -19.00 4.07
CA GLY A 38 0.37 -19.76 4.56
C GLY A 38 0.11 -20.55 5.82
N PRO A 39 1.14 -21.21 6.36
CA PRO A 39 1.00 -21.96 7.59
C PRO A 39 0.85 -20.99 8.79
N ALA A 40 -0.22 -21.13 9.54
CA ALA A 40 -0.32 -20.55 10.88
C ALA A 40 0.13 -21.55 11.91
N GLN A 41 0.97 -21.09 12.82
CA GLN A 41 1.24 -21.84 14.05
C GLN A 41 0.37 -21.23 15.15
N SER A 42 -0.57 -22.01 15.68
CA SER A 42 -1.29 -21.64 16.89
C SER A 42 -1.04 -22.67 17.97
N THR A 43 -0.74 -22.20 19.17
CA THR A 43 -0.67 -23.05 20.34
C THR A 43 -2.03 -22.98 21.04
N ILE A 44 -2.85 -24.02 20.89
CA ILE A 44 -4.11 -24.13 21.60
C ILE A 44 -3.94 -25.22 22.66
N LYS A 45 -4.07 -24.87 23.94
CA LYS A 45 -3.95 -25.79 25.09
C LYS A 45 -2.63 -26.62 25.09
N GLY A 46 -1.49 -25.98 24.74
CA GLY A 46 -0.18 -26.63 24.74
C GLY A 46 0.11 -27.52 23.52
N ALA A 47 -0.81 -27.70 22.59
CA ALA A 47 -0.59 -28.46 21.36
C ALA A 47 -0.32 -27.53 20.17
N PHE A 48 0.77 -27.77 19.44
CA PHE A 48 1.07 -27.09 18.19
C PHE A 48 0.08 -27.57 17.10
N ARG A 49 -0.77 -26.68 16.65
CA ARG A 49 -1.60 -26.93 15.46
C ARG A 49 -1.09 -26.08 14.29
N ARG A 50 -0.80 -26.75 13.19
CA ARG A 50 -0.59 -26.11 11.88
C ARG A 50 -1.95 -25.96 11.21
N ALA A 51 -2.43 -24.72 11.09
CA ALA A 51 -3.61 -24.45 10.28
C ALA A 51 -3.16 -23.67 9.03
N ALA A 52 -3.78 -23.94 7.89
CA ALA A 52 -3.59 -23.09 6.72
C ALA A 52 -4.37 -21.79 6.94
N VAL A 53 -3.68 -20.66 6.82
CA VAL A 53 -4.32 -19.33 6.80
C VAL A 53 -4.66 -18.99 5.35
N LYS A 54 -5.92 -18.73 5.07
CA LYS A 54 -6.35 -18.25 3.76
C LYS A 54 -5.81 -16.84 3.51
N PRO A 55 -5.56 -16.46 2.26
CA PRO A 55 -5.32 -15.06 1.89
C PRO A 55 -6.41 -14.16 2.47
N ILE A 56 -6.10 -12.89 2.67
CA ILE A 56 -7.05 -11.88 3.14
C ILE A 56 -7.27 -10.79 2.10
N LEU A 57 -6.24 -10.49 1.31
CA LEU A 57 -6.32 -9.61 0.17
C LEU A 57 -6.46 -10.48 -1.09
N PRO A 58 -7.55 -10.31 -1.85
CA PRO A 58 -7.67 -10.96 -3.14
C PRO A 58 -6.64 -10.35 -4.10
N THR A 59 -6.14 -11.11 -5.05
CA THR A 59 -5.25 -10.63 -6.12
C THR A 59 -5.34 -11.57 -7.31
N GLU A 60 -5.25 -11.04 -8.50
CA GLU A 60 -5.14 -11.84 -9.73
C GLU A 60 -3.71 -12.39 -9.92
N ALA A 61 -2.73 -11.80 -9.25
CA ALA A 61 -1.34 -12.23 -9.35
C ALA A 61 -1.16 -13.66 -8.87
N GLY A 62 -0.55 -14.50 -9.67
CA GLY A 62 -0.19 -15.89 -9.35
C GLY A 62 0.77 -15.99 -8.15
N PRO A 63 1.03 -17.20 -7.62
CA PRO A 63 1.80 -17.39 -6.39
C PRO A 63 3.23 -16.82 -6.43
N ARG A 64 3.80 -16.63 -7.62
CA ARG A 64 5.17 -16.11 -7.84
C ARG A 64 5.19 -14.82 -8.63
N GLU A 65 4.04 -14.33 -9.06
CA GLU A 65 3.95 -13.11 -9.86
C GLU A 65 4.08 -11.87 -8.98
N PRO A 66 4.61 -10.76 -9.52
CA PRO A 66 4.61 -9.48 -8.85
C PRO A 66 3.20 -8.98 -8.55
N LEU A 67 3.09 -8.13 -7.55
CA LEU A 67 1.87 -7.43 -7.19
C LEU A 67 1.67 -6.21 -8.11
N SER A 68 0.41 -5.82 -8.31
CA SER A 68 0.06 -4.59 -9.01
C SER A 68 0.16 -3.36 -8.10
N PHE A 69 -0.04 -2.17 -8.67
CA PHE A 69 -0.15 -0.94 -7.90
C PHE A 69 -1.38 -0.97 -6.97
N LEU A 70 -2.52 -1.47 -7.46
CA LEU A 70 -3.72 -1.57 -6.61
C LEU A 70 -3.54 -2.57 -5.48
N ASP A 71 -2.86 -3.70 -5.69
CA ASP A 71 -2.48 -4.62 -4.61
C ASP A 71 -1.61 -3.92 -3.54
N LEU A 72 -0.65 -3.08 -3.98
CA LEU A 72 0.19 -2.29 -3.07
C LEU A 72 -0.64 -1.35 -2.20
N ILE A 73 -1.62 -0.66 -2.81
CA ILE A 73 -2.56 0.22 -2.09
C ILE A 73 -3.39 -0.55 -1.09
N GLU A 74 -3.97 -1.69 -1.48
CA GLU A 74 -4.76 -2.53 -0.57
C GLU A 74 -3.95 -3.00 0.64
N ALA A 75 -2.70 -3.39 0.40
CA ALA A 75 -1.79 -3.75 1.49
C ALA A 75 -1.52 -2.56 2.43
N HIS A 76 -1.34 -1.36 1.87
CA HIS A 76 -1.14 -0.14 2.66
C HIS A 76 -2.38 0.21 3.49
N VAL A 77 -3.56 0.15 2.90
CA VAL A 77 -4.83 0.39 3.60
C VAL A 77 -5.02 -0.62 4.74
N LEU A 78 -4.82 -1.90 4.47
CA LEU A 78 -4.90 -2.95 5.50
C LEU A 78 -3.88 -2.71 6.62
N PHE A 79 -2.66 -2.31 6.30
CA PHE A 79 -1.64 -1.96 7.29
C PHE A 79 -2.08 -0.79 8.15
N SER A 80 -2.60 0.28 7.54
CA SER A 80 -3.09 1.48 8.22
C SER A 80 -4.25 1.16 9.16
N LEU A 81 -5.21 0.36 8.72
CA LEU A 81 -6.30 -0.15 9.56
C LEU A 81 -5.76 -0.91 10.79
N ARG A 82 -4.77 -1.76 10.62
CA ARG A 82 -4.18 -2.53 11.71
C ARG A 82 -3.33 -1.70 12.66
N LYS A 83 -2.51 -0.80 12.13
CA LYS A 83 -1.60 0.04 12.93
C LYS A 83 -2.38 1.08 13.73
N SER A 84 -3.34 1.74 13.09
CA SER A 84 -4.10 2.84 13.68
C SER A 84 -5.22 2.35 14.59
N TYR A 85 -5.96 1.33 14.18
CA TYR A 85 -7.13 0.85 14.93
C TYR A 85 -6.88 -0.39 15.76
N LYS A 86 -5.67 -0.99 15.65
CA LYS A 86 -5.32 -2.23 16.37
C LYS A 86 -6.34 -3.36 16.17
N PHE A 87 -7.03 -3.39 15.04
CA PHE A 87 -8.04 -4.40 14.76
C PHE A 87 -7.42 -5.80 14.74
N PRO A 88 -8.02 -6.77 15.46
CA PRO A 88 -7.63 -8.16 15.34
C PRO A 88 -7.84 -8.66 13.91
N MET A 89 -6.88 -9.44 13.39
CA MET A 89 -6.96 -9.98 12.02
C MET A 89 -8.26 -10.79 11.76
N ALA A 90 -8.82 -11.41 12.79
CA ALA A 90 -10.09 -12.12 12.67
C ALA A 90 -11.23 -11.20 12.26
N LYS A 91 -11.29 -9.97 12.82
CA LYS A 91 -12.31 -8.98 12.46
C LYS A 91 -12.09 -8.42 11.05
N VAL A 92 -10.82 -8.17 10.70
CA VAL A 92 -10.48 -7.72 9.33
C VAL A 92 -10.88 -8.78 8.31
N ARG A 93 -10.65 -10.08 8.60
CA ARG A 93 -11.10 -11.16 7.71
C ARG A 93 -12.61 -11.16 7.48
N VAL A 94 -13.38 -11.05 8.53
CA VAL A 94 -14.85 -11.00 8.42
C VAL A 94 -15.28 -9.84 7.54
N ALA A 95 -14.64 -8.65 7.70
CA ALA A 95 -14.93 -7.50 6.87
C ALA A 95 -14.57 -7.75 5.39
N MET A 96 -13.40 -8.33 5.11
CA MET A 96 -12.99 -8.66 3.74
C MET A 96 -13.86 -9.75 3.08
N GLU A 97 -14.21 -10.80 3.85
CA GLU A 97 -15.12 -11.83 3.37
C GLU A 97 -16.50 -11.27 3.01
N TYR A 98 -16.96 -10.28 3.77
CA TYR A 98 -18.22 -9.62 3.48
C TYR A 98 -18.11 -8.70 2.26
N LEU A 99 -17.03 -7.93 2.11
CA LEU A 99 -16.78 -7.13 0.90
C LEU A 99 -16.84 -7.99 -0.35
N ALA A 100 -16.23 -9.16 -0.32
CA ALA A 100 -16.27 -10.11 -1.43
C ALA A 100 -17.68 -10.57 -1.81
N THR A 101 -18.70 -10.37 -0.96
CA THR A 101 -20.10 -10.71 -1.30
C THR A 101 -20.79 -9.64 -2.15
N PHE A 102 -20.22 -8.42 -2.26
CA PHE A 102 -20.85 -7.29 -2.96
C PHE A 102 -20.41 -7.12 -4.41
N GLY A 103 -19.47 -7.89 -4.90
CA GLY A 103 -19.03 -7.86 -6.29
C GLY A 103 -17.64 -8.49 -6.48
N ASP A 104 -17.30 -8.68 -7.75
CA ASP A 104 -16.02 -9.24 -8.17
C ASP A 104 -14.87 -8.20 -8.16
N ASP A 105 -15.06 -7.06 -7.49
CA ASP A 105 -14.02 -6.03 -7.39
C ASP A 105 -12.96 -6.48 -6.37
N LEU A 106 -11.92 -7.11 -6.89
CA LEU A 106 -10.79 -7.60 -6.10
C LEU A 106 -9.95 -6.47 -5.48
N THR A 107 -10.22 -5.22 -5.84
CA THR A 107 -9.44 -4.04 -5.42
C THR A 107 -10.26 -3.03 -4.63
N ALA A 108 -11.25 -3.52 -3.87
CA ALA A 108 -12.21 -2.68 -3.16
C ALA A 108 -11.56 -1.69 -2.18
N LEU A 109 -10.45 -2.05 -1.54
CA LEU A 109 -9.73 -1.16 -0.62
C LEU A 109 -8.95 -0.05 -1.33
N ALA A 110 -8.70 -0.17 -2.64
CA ALA A 110 -7.98 0.82 -3.42
C ALA A 110 -8.90 1.88 -4.05
N ARG A 111 -10.16 1.93 -3.66
CA ARG A 111 -11.15 2.88 -4.19
C ARG A 111 -11.40 4.04 -3.23
N GLU A 112 -11.70 5.21 -3.83
CA GLU A 112 -12.04 6.43 -3.09
C GLU A 112 -13.34 6.29 -2.30
N ASP A 113 -14.36 5.63 -2.85
CA ASP A 113 -15.67 5.44 -2.21
C ASP A 113 -15.62 4.54 -0.96
N PHE A 114 -14.48 3.89 -0.74
CA PHE A 114 -14.19 3.19 0.51
C PHE A 114 -14.08 4.13 1.72
N PHE A 115 -13.77 5.42 1.52
CA PHE A 115 -13.41 6.36 2.59
C PHE A 115 -14.40 7.50 2.80
N HIS A 116 -15.40 7.65 1.97
CA HIS A 116 -16.29 8.80 1.97
C HIS A 116 -17.69 8.50 2.49
N ASP A 117 -17.91 8.55 3.80
CA ASP A 117 -19.14 9.12 4.36
C ASP A 117 -18.98 9.49 5.85
N HIS A 118 -18.98 10.81 6.14
CA HIS A 118 -19.12 11.41 7.49
C HIS A 118 -18.16 10.95 8.60
N GLY A 119 -16.94 10.51 8.26
CA GLY A 119 -15.91 10.20 9.25
C GLY A 119 -16.03 8.83 9.92
N ASP A 120 -16.96 8.02 9.47
CA ASP A 120 -17.02 6.60 9.77
C ASP A 120 -16.42 5.82 8.58
N ILE A 121 -15.67 4.77 8.87
CA ILE A 121 -15.11 3.90 7.84
C ILE A 121 -16.23 2.98 7.38
N TYR A 122 -16.77 3.24 6.22
CA TYR A 122 -17.72 2.37 5.55
C TYR A 122 -17.00 1.53 4.51
N LEU A 123 -16.82 0.25 4.80
CA LEU A 123 -16.44 -0.76 3.83
C LEU A 123 -17.68 -1.14 3.01
N GLY A 124 -17.95 -0.41 1.92
CA GLY A 124 -19.03 -0.71 1.02
C GLY A 124 -20.31 0.12 1.18
N ARG A 125 -21.20 0.00 0.18
CA ARG A 125 -22.45 0.76 0.03
C ARG A 125 -23.48 0.52 1.13
N ASP A 126 -23.34 -0.48 1.97
CA ASP A 126 -24.29 -0.78 3.03
C ASP A 126 -23.68 -0.47 4.41
N ARG A 127 -24.25 0.55 5.06
CA ARG A 127 -23.85 1.09 6.37
C ARG A 127 -23.76 0.05 7.51
N ARG A 128 -24.15 -1.21 7.28
CA ARG A 128 -24.13 -2.28 8.29
C ARG A 128 -22.76 -2.92 8.49
N LEU A 129 -21.81 -2.71 7.58
CA LEU A 129 -20.52 -3.39 7.64
C LEU A 129 -19.53 -2.79 8.60
N LEU A 130 -19.65 -1.56 8.89
CA LEU A 130 -18.66 -0.83 9.67
C LEU A 130 -19.15 -0.22 10.94
N SER A 131 -20.11 -0.82 11.53
CA SER A 131 -20.12 -0.85 12.96
C SER A 131 -18.99 -1.75 13.52
N LEU A 132 -17.78 -1.62 12.92
CA LEU A 132 -16.52 -2.00 13.59
C LEU A 132 -16.34 -1.21 14.88
N THR A 133 -17.16 -0.18 15.07
CA THR A 133 -17.24 0.70 16.22
C THR A 133 -18.33 0.30 17.24
N GLU A 134 -19.09 -0.74 17.06
CA GLU A 134 -20.12 -1.16 18.05
C GLU A 134 -19.57 -1.45 19.45
N ARG A 135 -18.29 -1.31 19.69
CA ARG A 135 -17.68 -1.33 21.02
C ARG A 135 -16.91 -0.06 21.38
N GLY A 136 -17.36 1.12 20.93
CA GLY A 136 -17.15 2.35 21.71
C GLY A 136 -15.72 2.77 22.01
N GLN A 137 -14.70 2.36 21.23
CA GLN A 137 -13.40 3.02 21.24
C GLN A 137 -13.28 3.76 19.92
N MET A 138 -13.55 5.06 19.98
CA MET A 138 -13.17 6.00 18.93
C MET A 138 -11.66 5.86 18.71
N ALA A 139 -11.29 5.16 17.66
CA ALA A 139 -9.93 5.25 17.17
C ALA A 139 -9.72 6.68 16.71
N ASP A 140 -8.56 7.24 17.05
CA ASP A 140 -8.24 8.63 16.79
C ASP A 140 -8.37 8.89 15.28
N LYS A 141 -9.38 9.65 14.88
CA LYS A 141 -9.70 10.02 13.50
C LYS A 141 -8.47 10.55 12.75
N THR A 142 -7.63 11.29 13.47
CA THR A 142 -6.39 11.89 12.98
C THR A 142 -5.39 10.85 12.45
N ILE A 143 -5.35 9.64 13.02
CA ILE A 143 -4.37 8.62 12.66
C ILE A 143 -4.79 7.88 11.37
N LEU A 144 -6.09 7.66 11.15
CA LEU A 144 -6.56 7.08 9.90
C LEU A 144 -6.45 8.06 8.74
N GLU A 145 -6.88 9.29 8.97
CA GLU A 145 -6.72 10.37 8.01
C GLU A 145 -5.25 10.47 7.58
N SER A 146 -4.28 10.36 8.51
CA SER A 146 -2.85 10.41 8.16
C SER A 146 -2.39 9.26 7.24
N GLY A 147 -2.94 8.05 7.39
CA GLY A 147 -2.60 6.91 6.52
C GLY A 147 -3.25 7.01 5.14
N LEU A 148 -4.43 7.62 5.05
CA LEU A 148 -5.17 7.79 3.80
C LEU A 148 -4.73 9.03 3.02
N HIS A 149 -4.23 10.05 3.68
CA HIS A 149 -3.60 11.22 3.04
C HIS A 149 -2.38 10.88 2.20
N GLN A 150 -1.88 9.65 2.29
CA GLN A 150 -0.80 9.15 1.46
C GLN A 150 -1.26 8.65 0.08
N ILE A 151 -2.57 8.60 -0.16
CA ILE A 151 -3.15 8.14 -1.42
C ILE A 151 -3.88 9.31 -2.07
N THR A 152 -3.68 9.51 -3.37
CA THR A 152 -4.56 10.33 -4.20
C THR A 152 -5.35 9.43 -5.14
N TYR A 153 -6.53 9.87 -5.54
CA TYR A 153 -7.43 9.10 -6.37
C TYR A 153 -7.59 9.74 -7.75
N GLY A 154 -7.73 8.90 -8.77
CA GLY A 154 -7.98 9.33 -10.14
C GLY A 154 -9.46 9.57 -10.44
N SER A 155 -9.75 10.08 -11.62
CA SER A 155 -11.14 10.27 -12.09
C SER A 155 -11.92 8.97 -12.29
N ASP A 156 -11.22 7.84 -12.34
CA ASP A 156 -11.78 6.48 -12.37
C ASP A 156 -12.25 5.99 -10.99
N GLY A 157 -11.96 6.77 -9.93
CA GLY A 157 -12.31 6.44 -8.54
C GLY A 157 -11.34 5.47 -7.87
N TYR A 158 -10.27 5.07 -8.55
CA TYR A 158 -9.20 4.23 -7.98
C TYR A 158 -7.99 5.06 -7.57
N ALA A 159 -7.18 4.52 -6.66
CA ALA A 159 -5.91 5.12 -6.30
C ALA A 159 -5.07 5.41 -7.54
N ASN A 160 -4.43 6.57 -7.57
CA ASN A 160 -3.61 7.05 -8.68
C ASN A 160 -2.17 7.31 -8.29
N GLU A 161 -1.95 7.75 -7.06
CA GLU A 161 -0.62 7.99 -6.50
C GLU A 161 -0.55 7.52 -5.06
N PHE A 162 0.61 7.09 -4.67
CA PHE A 162 0.92 6.69 -3.30
C PHE A 162 2.20 7.37 -2.82
N TYR A 163 2.14 8.00 -1.66
CA TYR A 163 3.24 8.68 -1.00
C TYR A 163 3.73 7.83 0.17
N PRO A 164 4.70 6.94 -0.01
CA PRO A 164 5.12 6.02 1.03
C PRO A 164 5.84 6.75 2.18
N LEU A 165 5.73 6.19 3.40
CA LEU A 165 6.40 6.76 4.56
C LEU A 165 7.89 6.43 4.54
N PHE A 166 8.72 7.46 4.69
CA PHE A 166 10.13 7.31 5.00
C PHE A 166 10.35 7.60 6.49
N ASN A 167 10.94 6.65 7.22
CA ASN A 167 11.17 6.78 8.68
C ASN A 167 9.92 7.19 9.50
N ASN A 168 8.74 6.68 9.12
CA ASN A 168 7.44 7.01 9.72
C ASN A 168 7.01 8.49 9.57
N ALA A 169 7.69 9.27 8.74
CA ALA A 169 7.28 10.63 8.41
C ALA A 169 6.61 10.69 7.02
N PRO A 170 5.48 11.37 6.88
CA PRO A 170 4.88 11.59 5.57
C PRO A 170 5.77 12.55 4.78
N GLN A 171 6.36 12.06 3.70
CA GLN A 171 7.10 12.89 2.75
C GLN A 171 6.36 12.88 1.43
N ARG A 172 5.82 14.04 1.02
CA ARG A 172 5.20 14.20 -0.30
C ARG A 172 6.21 14.51 -1.40
N ASP A 173 7.49 14.48 -1.09
CA ASP A 173 8.57 14.69 -2.06
C ASP A 173 8.79 13.46 -2.94
N PHE A 174 8.37 12.28 -2.47
CA PHE A 174 8.46 11.01 -3.20
C PHE A 174 7.10 10.39 -3.41
N VAL A 175 6.87 9.91 -4.64
CA VAL A 175 5.60 9.34 -5.08
C VAL A 175 5.82 8.03 -5.85
N ILE A 176 4.89 7.13 -5.70
CA ILE A 176 4.68 5.97 -6.56
C ILE A 176 3.45 6.29 -7.40
N ASN A 177 3.65 6.42 -8.71
CA ASN A 177 2.59 6.64 -9.70
C ASN A 177 2.80 5.66 -10.85
N PRO A 178 1.86 4.72 -11.11
CA PRO A 178 2.04 3.69 -12.14
C PRO A 178 2.23 4.27 -13.55
N ALA A 179 1.77 5.49 -13.81
CA ALA A 179 1.98 6.17 -15.09
C ALA A 179 3.37 6.85 -15.21
N VAL A 180 4.13 6.92 -14.11
CA VAL A 180 5.43 7.58 -14.05
C VAL A 180 6.50 6.58 -13.64
N ASN A 181 7.60 6.51 -14.38
CA ASN A 181 8.74 5.64 -14.08
C ASN A 181 8.31 4.19 -13.75
N TYR A 182 7.36 3.64 -14.53
CA TYR A 182 6.83 2.27 -14.37
C TYR A 182 6.30 1.96 -12.96
N GLY A 183 5.87 2.97 -12.21
CA GLY A 183 5.41 2.81 -10.82
C GLY A 183 6.52 2.69 -9.78
N TYR A 184 7.79 2.85 -10.16
CA TYR A 184 8.87 2.94 -9.17
C TYR A 184 8.88 4.30 -8.50
N ILE A 185 9.43 4.33 -7.28
CA ILE A 185 9.47 5.54 -6.49
C ILE A 185 10.23 6.66 -7.20
N SER A 186 9.63 7.83 -7.26
CA SER A 186 10.11 8.97 -8.01
C SER A 186 9.96 10.26 -7.20
N ILE A 187 10.76 11.26 -7.52
CA ILE A 187 10.60 12.61 -6.96
C ILE A 187 9.33 13.22 -7.54
N ALA A 188 8.36 13.52 -6.67
CA ALA A 188 7.01 13.95 -7.06
C ALA A 188 7.00 15.17 -7.98
N LYS A 189 7.81 16.18 -7.69
CA LYS A 189 7.88 17.44 -8.45
C LYS A 189 8.50 17.32 -9.85
N LYS A 190 9.20 16.22 -10.16
CA LYS A 190 9.97 16.05 -11.41
C LYS A 190 9.70 14.72 -12.13
N GLY A 191 9.12 13.75 -11.47
CA GLY A 191 8.93 12.39 -12.02
C GLY A 191 10.24 11.63 -12.27
N ILE A 192 11.35 12.05 -11.66
CA ILE A 192 12.65 11.40 -11.82
C ILE A 192 12.72 10.25 -10.83
N GLY A 193 13.02 9.06 -11.32
CA GLY A 193 13.14 7.85 -10.49
C GLY A 193 14.31 7.93 -9.51
N ALA A 194 14.08 7.49 -8.28
CA ALA A 194 15.12 7.40 -7.26
C ALA A 194 16.25 6.44 -7.66
N ASP A 195 15.92 5.38 -8.38
CA ASP A 195 16.85 4.40 -8.95
C ASP A 195 17.79 5.02 -10.00
N ALA A 196 17.28 5.91 -10.86
CA ALA A 196 18.09 6.59 -11.86
C ALA A 196 19.14 7.51 -11.22
N LEU A 197 18.77 8.23 -10.16
CA LEU A 197 19.70 9.09 -9.42
C LEU A 197 20.73 8.28 -8.64
N ALA A 198 20.30 7.18 -8.03
CA ALA A 198 21.20 6.26 -7.34
C ALA A 198 22.21 5.60 -8.31
N ALA A 199 21.79 5.21 -9.50
CA ALA A 199 22.67 4.65 -10.53
C ALA A 199 23.76 5.63 -10.97
N ARG A 200 23.44 6.92 -11.15
CA ARG A 200 24.43 7.95 -11.46
C ARG A 200 25.45 8.12 -10.33
N TYR A 201 24.99 8.14 -9.09
CA TYR A 201 25.88 8.20 -7.92
C TYR A 201 26.79 6.97 -7.81
N GLN A 202 26.25 5.77 -8.03
CA GLN A 202 27.03 4.52 -8.05
C GLN A 202 28.05 4.47 -9.20
N ALA A 203 27.77 5.15 -10.32
CA ALA A 203 28.72 5.34 -11.41
C ALA A 203 29.85 6.34 -11.09
N GLY A 204 29.83 6.95 -9.90
CA GLY A 204 30.90 7.86 -9.44
C GLY A 204 30.63 9.34 -9.66
N GLU A 205 29.43 9.72 -10.11
CA GLU A 205 29.08 11.13 -10.23
C GLU A 205 28.91 11.78 -8.85
N LYS A 206 29.25 13.03 -8.72
CA LYS A 206 29.03 13.77 -7.46
C LYS A 206 27.55 14.12 -7.30
N MET A 207 27.03 13.99 -6.09
CA MET A 207 25.64 14.34 -5.79
C MET A 207 25.29 15.79 -6.16
N SER A 208 26.25 16.73 -6.01
CA SER A 208 26.07 18.12 -6.42
C SER A 208 25.83 18.29 -7.91
N ASP A 209 26.56 17.51 -8.72
CA ASP A 209 26.49 17.59 -10.18
C ASP A 209 25.17 16.97 -10.66
N ILE A 210 24.78 15.83 -10.07
CA ILE A 210 23.47 15.19 -10.30
C ILE A 210 22.33 16.15 -9.96
N ALA A 211 22.42 16.83 -8.81
CA ALA A 211 21.41 17.79 -8.36
C ALA A 211 21.28 18.96 -9.35
N GLN A 212 22.40 19.53 -9.77
CA GLN A 212 22.43 20.62 -10.74
C GLN A 212 21.83 20.22 -12.08
N ASP A 213 22.26 19.10 -12.65
CA ASP A 213 21.79 18.61 -13.95
C ASP A 213 20.29 18.33 -13.97
N CYS A 214 19.77 17.75 -12.89
CA CYS A 214 18.35 17.40 -12.77
C CYS A 214 17.47 18.55 -12.30
N GLY A 215 18.07 19.70 -11.91
CA GLY A 215 17.36 20.82 -11.30
C GLY A 215 16.68 20.43 -9.97
N LEU A 216 17.40 19.66 -9.16
CA LEU A 216 16.99 19.16 -7.85
C LEU A 216 17.81 19.81 -6.74
N SER A 217 17.33 19.72 -5.50
CA SER A 217 18.17 20.03 -4.35
C SER A 217 19.14 18.88 -4.05
N LEU A 218 20.22 19.15 -3.34
CA LEU A 218 21.13 18.11 -2.89
C LEU A 218 20.41 17.10 -1.97
N GLU A 219 19.45 17.58 -1.17
CA GLU A 219 18.63 16.76 -0.28
C GLU A 219 17.75 15.76 -1.07
N ASP A 220 17.14 16.18 -2.17
CA ASP A 220 16.37 15.28 -3.05
C ASP A 220 17.24 14.12 -3.56
N VAL A 221 18.49 14.39 -3.94
CA VAL A 221 19.43 13.36 -4.43
C VAL A 221 19.83 12.42 -3.29
N VAL A 222 20.16 12.96 -2.12
CA VAL A 222 20.52 12.16 -0.93
C VAL A 222 19.37 11.24 -0.52
N GLU A 223 18.15 11.77 -0.44
CA GLU A 223 16.98 10.95 -0.07
C GLU A 223 16.63 9.92 -1.15
N SER A 224 16.84 10.22 -2.43
CA SER A 224 16.67 9.24 -3.52
C SER A 224 17.61 8.05 -3.37
N ILE A 225 18.89 8.30 -3.04
CA ILE A 225 19.87 7.25 -2.80
C ILE A 225 19.46 6.41 -1.58
N ARG A 226 19.01 7.06 -0.50
CA ARG A 226 18.51 6.35 0.69
C ARG A 226 17.30 5.46 0.38
N TRP A 227 16.38 5.93 -0.47
CA TRP A 227 15.26 5.10 -0.92
C TRP A 227 15.73 3.89 -1.70
N HIS A 228 16.67 4.09 -2.63
CA HIS A 228 17.25 3.01 -3.43
C HIS A 228 17.91 1.96 -2.51
N ASP A 229 18.76 2.38 -1.59
CA ASP A 229 19.47 1.49 -0.67
C ASP A 229 18.50 0.69 0.22
N ARG A 230 17.44 1.35 0.69
CA ARG A 230 16.39 0.69 1.48
C ARG A 230 15.64 -0.37 0.66
N LEU A 231 15.41 -0.13 -0.62
CA LEU A 231 14.73 -1.10 -1.50
C LEU A 231 15.65 -2.24 -1.92
N ALA A 232 16.97 -2.03 -1.93
CA ALA A 232 17.96 -3.04 -2.25
C ALA A 232 18.33 -3.97 -1.07
N ALA A 233 18.10 -3.52 0.19
CA ALA A 233 18.41 -4.28 1.41
C ALA A 233 17.37 -5.36 1.71
#